data_7fde6330c0663df6ddaddad7385988d9
#
_entry.id   7fde6330c0663df6ddaddad7385988d9
#
_cell.length_a   1.000
_cell.length_b   1.000
_cell.length_c   1.000
_cell.angle_alpha   90.00
_cell.angle_beta   90.00
_cell.angle_gamma   90.00
#
_symmetry.space_group_name_H-M   'P 1'
#
loop_
_entity.id
_entity.type
_entity.pdbx_description
1 polymer ?
#
loop_
_entity_poly.entity_id
_entity_poly.type
_entity_poly.pdbx_seq_one_letter_code
_entity_poly.pdbx_strand_id
1 'polypeptide(L)'
;MKSMNRSVQSPFLCSSSLSRRPLCSSPLFFSSLLPFSSSTMPTSFRKVLAHGTTMLDVVYRNLSNEVSFFLQQLKEKWFDHAADHEKFLGLDLEYPANQRGVAVIQLCFARHVLIFQWARSDKNCPELMEFLRSGITFASVDIRNYKLKMRHSFGIEIPAGCLVDLQTIFRLRHDRTSMAHMAVALIDESYGDMKTSFPKSQHRLWEKGPLDDINIEYAAKMHTFHTSCTARFESSTMASVTLRNVDILI
;
A
#
# COMPACT_ATOMS: atom_id res chain seq x y z
N MET A 1 -4.26 -31.11 -52.57
CA MET A 1 -5.53 -31.51 -53.23
C MET A 1 -6.69 -31.07 -52.40
N LYS A 2 -7.60 -30.29 -53.03
CA LYS A 2 -8.95 -29.84 -52.62
C LYS A 2 -9.00 -28.88 -51.42
N SER A 3 -9.10 -27.55 -51.55
CA SER A 3 -9.97 -26.66 -52.34
C SER A 3 -11.45 -26.78 -51.98
N MET A 4 -12.01 -25.70 -51.44
CA MET A 4 -13.30 -25.06 -51.74
C MET A 4 -13.71 -24.23 -50.52
N ASN A 5 -13.71 -22.94 -50.53
CA ASN A 5 -14.46 -21.90 -51.27
C ASN A 5 -15.95 -21.86 -50.94
N ARG A 6 -16.36 -20.67 -50.57
CA ARG A 6 -17.56 -19.85 -50.85
C ARG A 6 -18.20 -19.34 -49.54
N SER A 7 -18.65 -18.16 -49.39
CA SER A 7 -18.92 -16.91 -50.12
C SER A 7 -20.00 -16.20 -49.30
N VAL A 8 -19.72 -14.95 -48.95
CA VAL A 8 -20.44 -13.71 -49.28
C VAL A 8 -21.96 -13.72 -49.14
N GLN A 9 -22.50 -12.86 -48.30
CA GLN A 9 -23.51 -11.85 -48.68
C GLN A 9 -23.90 -10.95 -47.51
N SER A 10 -23.70 -9.64 -47.68
CA SER A 10 -24.49 -8.52 -47.13
C SER A 10 -25.64 -8.28 -48.12
N PRO A 11 -26.51 -7.25 -47.98
CA PRO A 11 -26.94 -6.39 -46.88
C PRO A 11 -28.47 -6.24 -46.80
N PHE A 12 -29.03 -5.62 -45.79
CA PHE A 12 -30.34 -4.94 -45.90
C PHE A 12 -30.39 -3.65 -45.09
N LEU A 13 -30.50 -2.58 -45.85
CA LEU A 13 -30.98 -1.24 -45.43
C LEU A 13 -32.51 -1.24 -45.39
N CYS A 14 -33.10 -0.60 -44.39
CA CYS A 14 -34.42 0.07 -44.49
C CYS A 14 -34.58 0.96 -43.26
N SER A 15 -34.47 2.21 -43.40
CA SER A 15 -35.34 3.35 -43.61
C SER A 15 -36.36 3.61 -42.50
N SER A 16 -36.10 4.73 -41.85
CA SER A 16 -36.96 5.85 -41.37
C SER A 16 -38.45 5.61 -41.10
N SER A 17 -38.87 5.99 -39.89
CA SER A 17 -40.13 6.77 -39.74
C SER A 17 -40.10 7.62 -38.47
N LEU A 18 -40.24 8.91 -38.67
CA LEU A 18 -40.57 9.94 -37.72
C LEU A 18 -41.98 9.71 -37.16
N SER A 19 -42.14 9.74 -35.85
CA SER A 19 -43.47 10.00 -35.30
C SER A 19 -43.37 10.88 -34.04
N ARG A 20 -44.27 11.80 -33.99
CA ARG A 20 -44.39 13.03 -33.18
C ARG A 20 -44.69 12.70 -31.71
N ARG A 21 -44.26 13.64 -30.88
CA ARG A 21 -44.56 13.78 -29.45
C ARG A 21 -46.08 13.89 -29.18
N PRO A 22 -46.49 13.59 -27.93
CA PRO A 22 -47.16 14.62 -27.18
C PRO A 22 -46.49 14.93 -25.83
N LEU A 23 -46.57 16.21 -25.52
CA LEU A 23 -46.33 16.82 -24.23
C LEU A 23 -47.32 16.25 -23.20
N CYS A 24 -46.84 15.80 -22.07
CA CYS A 24 -47.67 15.61 -20.91
C CYS A 24 -46.95 16.11 -19.67
N SER A 25 -47.61 16.96 -19.01
CA SER A 25 -47.32 17.78 -17.84
C SER A 25 -46.81 16.95 -16.65
N SER A 26 -45.83 17.53 -15.96
CA SER A 26 -45.26 17.12 -14.69
C SER A 26 -46.26 17.04 -13.56
N PRO A 27 -46.01 16.17 -12.58
CA PRO A 27 -46.16 16.57 -11.19
C PRO A 27 -44.79 16.66 -10.49
N LEU A 28 -44.60 17.81 -9.85
CA LEU A 28 -43.54 18.09 -8.91
C LEU A 28 -43.64 17.11 -7.73
N PHE A 29 -42.81 16.05 -7.74
CA PHE A 29 -42.51 15.34 -6.53
C PHE A 29 -41.40 16.08 -5.78
N PHE A 30 -41.79 16.81 -4.75
CA PHE A 30 -40.90 17.22 -3.68
C PHE A 30 -40.38 15.94 -3.00
N SER A 31 -39.26 15.44 -3.46
CA SER A 31 -38.49 14.45 -2.73
C SER A 31 -37.73 15.17 -1.63
N SER A 32 -38.20 14.99 -0.40
CA SER A 32 -37.51 15.42 0.81
C SER A 32 -36.14 14.76 0.84
N LEU A 33 -35.13 15.48 0.43
CA LEU A 33 -33.74 15.15 0.69
C LEU A 33 -33.53 15.24 2.20
N LEU A 34 -33.63 14.11 2.86
CA LEU A 34 -33.04 13.93 4.19
C LEU A 34 -31.56 14.27 4.05
N PRO A 35 -31.02 15.15 4.90
CA PRO A 35 -29.59 15.38 4.89
C PRO A 35 -28.92 14.05 5.28
N PHE A 36 -28.28 13.41 4.34
CA PHE A 36 -27.25 12.42 4.66
C PHE A 36 -26.24 13.16 5.53
N SER A 37 -26.32 12.92 6.83
CA SER A 37 -25.26 13.27 7.77
C SER A 37 -24.04 12.47 7.35
N SER A 38 -23.27 13.04 6.44
CA SER A 38 -21.91 12.61 6.17
C SER A 38 -21.12 12.87 7.43
N SER A 39 -21.06 11.89 8.31
CA SER A 39 -20.01 11.85 9.31
C SER A 39 -18.70 11.62 8.55
N THR A 40 -18.16 12.71 8.03
CA THR A 40 -16.81 12.74 7.49
C THR A 40 -15.88 12.41 8.64
N MET A 41 -15.52 11.12 8.73
CA MET A 41 -14.43 10.69 9.60
C MET A 41 -13.18 11.49 9.22
N PRO A 42 -12.46 12.01 10.19
CA PRO A 42 -11.37 12.92 9.89
C PRO A 42 -10.30 12.21 9.08
N THR A 43 -10.21 12.57 7.82
CA THR A 43 -9.04 12.37 6.99
C THR A 43 -7.84 12.97 7.72
N SER A 44 -7.00 12.16 8.34
CA SER A 44 -5.86 12.69 9.05
C SER A 44 -4.62 12.68 8.16
N PHE A 45 -4.20 13.89 7.78
CA PHE A 45 -2.85 14.14 7.29
C PHE A 45 -1.97 14.57 8.47
N ARG A 46 -0.79 13.95 8.59
CA ARG A 46 0.12 14.23 9.71
C ARG A 46 1.56 14.33 9.26
N LYS A 47 2.32 15.11 9.99
CA LYS A 47 3.78 15.06 9.95
C LYS A 47 4.25 14.19 11.13
N VAL A 48 5.03 13.16 10.85
CA VAL A 48 5.62 12.28 11.87
C VAL A 48 7.14 12.36 11.75
N LEU A 49 7.80 12.64 12.85
CA LEU A 49 9.26 12.58 12.92
C LEU A 49 9.69 11.11 12.98
N ALA A 50 10.36 10.62 11.95
CA ALA A 50 10.85 9.25 11.90
C ALA A 50 12.14 9.08 12.72
N HIS A 51 13.18 9.83 12.36
CA HIS A 51 14.49 9.84 13.02
C HIS A 51 15.24 11.12 12.65
N GLY A 52 16.13 11.59 13.52
CA GLY A 52 16.88 12.81 13.29
C GLY A 52 16.00 13.99 12.88
N THR A 53 16.16 14.47 11.64
CA THR A 53 15.32 15.54 11.05
C THR A 53 14.35 15.02 10.00
N THR A 54 14.26 13.71 9.80
CA THR A 54 13.44 13.09 8.75
C THR A 54 11.96 13.13 9.12
N MET A 55 11.21 13.97 8.39
CA MET A 55 9.76 14.13 8.56
C MET A 55 9.00 13.34 7.49
N LEU A 56 8.01 12.56 7.93
CA LEU A 56 7.11 11.78 7.08
C LEU A 56 5.79 12.51 6.86
N ASP A 57 5.28 12.41 5.64
CA ASP A 57 3.95 12.85 5.24
C ASP A 57 3.01 11.64 5.36
N VAL A 58 2.30 11.54 6.47
CA VAL A 58 1.49 10.37 6.81
C VAL A 58 0.02 10.65 6.52
N VAL A 59 -0.58 9.76 5.77
CA VAL A 59 -2.01 9.76 5.42
C VAL A 59 -2.65 8.51 6.00
N TYR A 60 -3.54 8.69 6.97
CA TYR A 60 -4.36 7.61 7.50
C TYR A 60 -5.73 7.60 6.84
N ARG A 61 -6.19 6.42 6.39
CA ARG A 61 -7.47 6.22 5.71
C ARG A 61 -8.16 4.94 6.15
N ASN A 62 -9.50 4.94 6.08
CA ASN A 62 -10.33 3.75 6.23
C ASN A 62 -11.44 3.69 5.15
N LEU A 63 -11.45 4.60 4.19
CA LEU A 63 -12.35 4.61 3.04
C LEU A 63 -11.58 4.29 1.77
N SER A 64 -12.10 3.36 0.97
CA SER A 64 -11.43 2.86 -0.23
C SER A 64 -11.23 3.93 -1.30
N ASN A 65 -12.21 4.80 -1.52
CA ASN A 65 -12.10 5.89 -2.49
C ASN A 65 -10.98 6.91 -2.16
N GLU A 66 -10.72 7.13 -0.87
CA GLU A 66 -9.62 8.01 -0.44
C GLU A 66 -8.25 7.34 -0.64
N VAL A 67 -8.19 6.00 -0.53
CA VAL A 67 -6.99 5.22 -0.85
C VAL A 67 -6.70 5.29 -2.34
N SER A 68 -7.69 5.11 -3.19
CA SER A 68 -7.56 5.20 -4.64
C SER A 68 -6.98 6.55 -5.07
N PHE A 69 -7.49 7.63 -4.50
CA PHE A 69 -6.96 8.98 -4.75
C PHE A 69 -5.50 9.11 -4.30
N PHE A 70 -5.14 8.60 -3.12
CA PHE A 70 -3.75 8.63 -2.65
C PHE A 70 -2.82 7.84 -3.57
N LEU A 71 -3.20 6.63 -3.99
CA LEU A 71 -2.40 5.79 -4.88
C LEU A 71 -2.17 6.45 -6.24
N GLN A 72 -3.19 7.10 -6.79
CA GLN A 72 -3.05 7.89 -8.01
C GLN A 72 -2.04 9.02 -7.82
N GLN A 73 -2.17 9.83 -6.74
CA GLN A 73 -1.23 10.90 -6.45
C GLN A 73 0.20 10.39 -6.22
N LEU A 74 0.34 9.27 -5.50
CA LEU A 74 1.64 8.65 -5.25
C LEU A 74 2.31 8.26 -6.57
N LYS A 75 1.58 7.62 -7.46
CA LYS A 75 2.09 7.19 -8.75
C LYS A 75 2.44 8.38 -9.64
N GLU A 76 1.49 9.25 -9.90
CA GLU A 76 1.64 10.34 -10.88
C GLU A 76 2.62 11.44 -10.43
N LYS A 77 2.65 11.79 -9.15
CA LYS A 77 3.48 12.92 -8.68
C LYS A 77 4.88 12.52 -8.25
N TRP A 78 5.07 11.30 -7.78
CA TRP A 78 6.34 10.91 -7.16
C TRP A 78 6.97 9.69 -7.80
N PHE A 79 6.23 8.56 -7.88
CA PHE A 79 6.78 7.29 -8.31
C PHE A 79 7.21 7.29 -9.78
N ASP A 80 6.38 7.79 -10.69
CA ASP A 80 6.67 7.79 -12.13
C ASP A 80 7.85 8.72 -12.48
N HIS A 81 8.10 9.74 -11.64
CA HIS A 81 9.20 10.70 -11.82
C HIS A 81 10.50 10.31 -11.08
N ALA A 82 10.47 9.28 -10.26
CA ALA A 82 11.65 8.80 -9.56
C ALA A 82 12.63 8.11 -10.52
N ALA A 83 13.90 8.09 -10.16
CA ALA A 83 14.90 7.30 -10.88
C ALA A 83 14.58 5.79 -10.75
N ASP A 84 14.95 4.99 -11.74
CA ASP A 84 14.57 3.57 -11.76
C ASP A 84 15.05 2.79 -10.52
N HIS A 85 16.20 3.14 -9.98
CA HIS A 85 16.73 2.55 -8.75
C HIS A 85 15.99 3.00 -7.48
N GLU A 86 15.11 3.99 -7.57
CA GLU A 86 14.25 4.45 -6.46
C GLU A 86 12.82 3.93 -6.58
N LYS A 87 12.48 3.25 -7.68
CA LYS A 87 11.12 2.76 -7.99
C LYS A 87 10.77 1.49 -7.23
N PHE A 88 10.77 1.59 -5.92
CA PHE A 88 10.24 0.55 -5.03
C PHE A 88 9.43 1.20 -3.90
N LEU A 89 8.53 0.43 -3.34
CA LEU A 89 7.73 0.86 -2.18
C LEU A 89 8.03 -0.04 -0.98
N GLY A 90 8.03 0.56 0.20
CA GLY A 90 7.88 -0.22 1.41
C GLY A 90 6.45 -0.80 1.50
N LEU A 91 6.31 -2.02 1.99
CA LEU A 91 5.04 -2.67 2.27
C LEU A 91 5.11 -3.32 3.66
N ASP A 92 4.15 -2.99 4.52
CA ASP A 92 3.98 -3.67 5.79
C ASP A 92 2.51 -3.99 6.06
N LEU A 93 2.30 -5.00 6.89
CA LEU A 93 0.99 -5.53 7.23
C LEU A 93 0.85 -5.70 8.73
N GLU A 94 -0.17 -5.07 9.29
CA GLU A 94 -0.57 -5.33 10.66
C GLU A 94 -1.78 -6.25 10.71
N TYR A 95 -1.83 -7.09 11.74
CA TYR A 95 -2.81 -8.16 11.84
C TYR A 95 -3.80 -7.92 13.00
N PRO A 96 -5.05 -8.40 12.87
CA PRO A 96 -5.99 -8.39 13.99
C PRO A 96 -5.52 -9.30 15.13
N ALA A 97 -6.08 -9.13 16.31
CA ALA A 97 -5.71 -9.90 17.51
C ALA A 97 -5.78 -11.42 17.31
N ASN A 98 -6.69 -11.90 16.47
CA ASN A 98 -6.86 -13.31 16.13
C ASN A 98 -5.90 -13.80 15.03
N GLN A 99 -5.02 -12.94 14.52
CA GLN A 99 -4.06 -13.23 13.45
C GLN A 99 -4.68 -13.71 12.11
N ARG A 100 -6.00 -13.49 11.93
CA ARG A 100 -6.70 -13.88 10.71
C ARG A 100 -6.78 -12.71 9.74
N GLY A 101 -6.00 -12.77 8.66
CA GLY A 101 -5.99 -11.75 7.63
C GLY A 101 -5.17 -10.51 7.99
N VAL A 102 -5.47 -9.41 7.32
CA VAL A 102 -4.81 -8.11 7.44
C VAL A 102 -5.78 -7.11 8.08
N ALA A 103 -5.30 -6.39 9.08
CA ALA A 103 -6.05 -5.30 9.70
C ALA A 103 -5.67 -3.94 9.10
N VAL A 104 -4.37 -3.72 8.93
CA VAL A 104 -3.83 -2.48 8.34
C VAL A 104 -2.83 -2.86 7.26
N ILE A 105 -2.90 -2.18 6.12
CA ILE A 105 -1.87 -2.19 5.09
C ILE A 105 -1.17 -0.84 5.07
N GLN A 106 0.13 -0.87 4.97
CA GLN A 106 0.96 0.32 4.96
C GLN A 106 1.78 0.33 3.67
N LEU A 107 1.80 1.48 3.00
CA LEU A 107 2.63 1.70 1.81
C LEU A 107 3.44 2.97 2.02
N CYS A 108 4.71 2.92 1.65
CA CYS A 108 5.59 4.09 1.71
C CYS A 108 6.40 4.24 0.42
N PHE A 109 6.45 5.45 -0.07
CA PHE A 109 7.37 5.87 -1.11
C PHE A 109 8.11 7.11 -0.63
N ALA A 110 9.43 7.02 -0.51
CA ALA A 110 10.24 8.06 0.07
C ALA A 110 9.69 8.49 1.46
N ARG A 111 9.16 9.71 1.58
CA ARG A 111 8.58 10.21 2.83
C ARG A 111 7.04 10.14 2.88
N HIS A 112 6.39 9.68 1.81
CA HIS A 112 4.94 9.65 1.70
C HIS A 112 4.42 8.30 2.16
N VAL A 113 3.67 8.28 3.26
CA VAL A 113 3.18 7.07 3.93
C VAL A 113 1.66 7.02 3.88
N LEU A 114 1.13 5.92 3.35
CA LEU A 114 -0.28 5.55 3.50
C LEU A 114 -0.41 4.51 4.60
N ILE A 115 -1.31 4.75 5.53
CA ILE A 115 -1.79 3.78 6.52
C ILE A 115 -3.26 3.54 6.24
N PHE A 116 -3.58 2.40 5.65
CA PHE A 116 -4.95 2.04 5.30
C PHE A 116 -5.49 0.99 6.28
N GLN A 117 -6.45 1.38 7.10
CA GLN A 117 -7.09 0.48 8.04
C GLN A 117 -8.12 -0.39 7.32
N TRP A 118 -7.65 -1.46 6.68
CA TRP A 118 -8.47 -2.41 5.95
C TRP A 118 -9.57 -3.02 6.81
N ALA A 119 -9.29 -3.32 8.08
CA ALA A 119 -10.28 -3.91 8.98
C ALA A 119 -11.57 -3.08 9.13
N ARG A 120 -11.49 -1.77 8.90
CA ARG A 120 -12.59 -0.81 9.04
C ARG A 120 -13.13 -0.28 7.72
N SER A 121 -12.55 -0.71 6.60
CA SER A 121 -13.00 -0.30 5.27
C SER A 121 -14.25 -1.08 4.83
N ASP A 122 -14.82 -0.66 3.71
CA ASP A 122 -15.89 -1.37 2.99
C ASP A 122 -15.43 -2.67 2.32
N LYS A 123 -14.13 -3.00 2.44
CA LYS A 123 -13.49 -4.18 1.83
C LYS A 123 -13.52 -4.19 0.28
N ASN A 124 -13.77 -3.07 -0.32
CA ASN A 124 -13.85 -2.93 -1.77
C ASN A 124 -12.91 -1.82 -2.26
N CYS A 125 -11.66 -2.16 -2.54
CA CYS A 125 -10.66 -1.23 -3.07
C CYS A 125 -9.93 -1.87 -4.25
N PRO A 126 -10.58 -1.98 -5.42
CA PRO A 126 -10.01 -2.62 -6.60
C PRO A 126 -8.71 -1.95 -7.05
N GLU A 127 -8.59 -0.64 -6.94
CA GLU A 127 -7.39 0.12 -7.31
C GLU A 127 -6.18 -0.28 -6.45
N LEU A 128 -6.37 -0.51 -5.14
CA LEU A 128 -5.30 -1.04 -4.30
C LEU A 128 -4.90 -2.45 -4.74
N MET A 129 -5.88 -3.29 -5.09
CA MET A 129 -5.60 -4.66 -5.56
C MET A 129 -4.85 -4.66 -6.89
N GLU A 130 -5.21 -3.76 -7.80
CA GLU A 130 -4.51 -3.56 -9.07
C GLU A 130 -3.10 -3.02 -8.83
N PHE A 131 -2.96 -2.01 -7.96
CA PHE A 131 -1.67 -1.43 -7.59
C PHE A 131 -0.71 -2.48 -7.03
N LEU A 132 -1.16 -3.35 -6.13
CA LEU A 132 -0.36 -4.44 -5.56
C LEU A 132 0.04 -5.52 -6.58
N ARG A 133 -0.66 -5.62 -7.71
CA ARG A 133 -0.37 -6.55 -8.82
C ARG A 133 0.34 -5.90 -10.00
N SER A 134 0.58 -4.60 -9.96
CA SER A 134 1.07 -3.81 -11.10
C SER A 134 2.52 -4.10 -11.53
N GLY A 135 3.23 -4.98 -10.85
CA GLY A 135 4.64 -5.26 -11.14
C GLY A 135 5.61 -4.32 -10.41
N ILE A 136 5.13 -3.41 -9.59
CA ILE A 136 5.96 -2.57 -8.71
C ILE A 136 6.69 -3.45 -7.71
N THR A 137 7.95 -3.13 -7.44
CA THR A 137 8.73 -3.81 -6.41
C THR A 137 8.35 -3.30 -5.02
N PHE A 138 8.02 -4.23 -4.13
CA PHE A 138 7.74 -3.96 -2.72
C PHE A 138 8.85 -4.54 -1.83
N ALA A 139 9.39 -3.72 -0.94
CA ALA A 139 10.34 -4.12 0.08
C ALA A 139 9.62 -4.35 1.42
N SER A 140 9.92 -5.45 2.08
CA SER A 140 9.31 -5.80 3.37
C SER A 140 10.22 -6.68 4.21
N VAL A 141 9.81 -6.98 5.43
CA VAL A 141 10.51 -7.88 6.36
C VAL A 141 9.63 -9.09 6.68
N ASP A 142 10.21 -10.29 6.65
CA ASP A 142 9.54 -11.56 6.92
C ASP A 142 8.33 -11.82 6.00
N ILE A 143 8.55 -11.74 4.71
CA ILE A 143 7.50 -11.85 3.67
C ILE A 143 6.83 -13.24 3.58
N ARG A 144 7.31 -14.24 4.31
CA ARG A 144 6.81 -15.63 4.20
C ARG A 144 5.30 -15.73 4.45
N ASN A 145 4.80 -14.96 5.41
CA ASN A 145 3.39 -14.96 5.75
C ASN A 145 2.57 -14.04 4.84
N TYR A 146 3.21 -13.11 4.13
CA TYR A 146 2.51 -12.09 3.33
C TYR A 146 1.65 -12.71 2.24
N LYS A 147 2.18 -13.67 1.48
CA LYS A 147 1.42 -14.35 0.42
C LYS A 147 0.12 -14.96 0.95
N LEU A 148 0.20 -15.67 2.09
CA LEU A 148 -0.98 -16.26 2.71
C LEU A 148 -1.97 -15.20 3.19
N LYS A 149 -1.47 -14.17 3.87
CA LYS A 149 -2.29 -13.09 4.43
C LYS A 149 -2.95 -12.24 3.33
N MET A 150 -2.22 -11.93 2.27
CA MET A 150 -2.73 -11.20 1.11
C MET A 150 -3.82 -12.00 0.39
N ARG A 151 -3.58 -13.28 0.13
CA ARG A 151 -4.59 -14.18 -0.46
C ARG A 151 -5.85 -14.26 0.40
N HIS A 152 -5.69 -14.41 1.71
CA HIS A 152 -6.82 -14.51 2.63
C HIS A 152 -7.64 -13.21 2.71
N SER A 153 -6.99 -12.05 2.77
CA SER A 153 -7.67 -10.77 3.00
C SER A 153 -8.14 -10.08 1.73
N PHE A 154 -7.40 -10.26 0.63
CA PHE A 154 -7.61 -9.50 -0.60
C PHE A 154 -7.89 -10.40 -1.81
N GLY A 155 -7.74 -11.72 -1.68
CA GLY A 155 -7.89 -12.65 -2.80
C GLY A 155 -6.81 -12.50 -3.88
N ILE A 156 -5.66 -11.89 -3.56
CA ILE A 156 -4.59 -11.62 -4.53
C ILE A 156 -3.26 -12.19 -4.10
N GLU A 157 -2.37 -12.29 -5.08
CA GLU A 157 -0.93 -12.50 -4.87
C GLU A 157 -0.16 -11.36 -5.54
N ILE A 158 0.87 -10.87 -4.85
CA ILE A 158 1.87 -9.99 -5.46
C ILE A 158 2.71 -10.85 -6.41
N PRO A 159 2.99 -10.39 -7.65
CA PRO A 159 3.76 -11.16 -8.62
C PRO A 159 5.12 -11.64 -8.07
N ALA A 160 5.55 -12.80 -8.52
CA ALA A 160 6.85 -13.34 -8.13
C ALA A 160 7.97 -12.37 -8.55
N GLY A 161 8.89 -12.12 -7.64
CA GLY A 161 9.98 -11.15 -7.86
C GLY A 161 9.64 -9.69 -7.51
N CYS A 162 8.35 -9.36 -7.34
CA CYS A 162 7.95 -8.02 -6.94
C CYS A 162 7.88 -7.82 -5.42
N LEU A 163 8.15 -8.84 -4.63
CA LEU A 163 8.20 -8.76 -3.17
C LEU A 163 9.58 -9.18 -2.69
N VAL A 164 10.33 -8.24 -2.15
CA VAL A 164 11.72 -8.38 -1.70
C VAL A 164 11.76 -8.47 -0.18
N ASP A 165 12.39 -9.53 0.34
CA ASP A 165 12.61 -9.72 1.77
C ASP A 165 13.94 -9.11 2.19
N LEU A 166 13.88 -8.01 2.94
CA LEU A 166 15.05 -7.32 3.45
C LEU A 166 15.90 -8.20 4.38
N GLN A 167 15.28 -9.15 5.11
CA GLN A 167 16.04 -10.12 5.92
C GLN A 167 16.89 -11.07 5.05
N THR A 168 16.50 -11.30 3.81
CA THR A 168 17.29 -12.08 2.87
C THR A 168 18.47 -11.31 2.33
N ILE A 169 18.28 -10.00 2.09
CA ILE A 169 19.33 -9.11 1.59
C ILE A 169 20.38 -8.82 2.68
N PHE A 170 19.92 -8.46 3.87
CA PHE A 170 20.79 -8.08 5.00
C PHE A 170 21.09 -9.25 5.94
N ARG A 171 21.36 -10.44 5.40
CA ARG A 171 21.78 -11.58 6.21
C ARG A 171 23.12 -11.29 6.87
N LEU A 172 23.08 -10.98 8.16
CA LEU A 172 24.24 -10.93 9.01
C LEU A 172 24.46 -12.36 9.57
N ARG A 173 25.45 -13.06 9.05
CA ARG A 173 25.74 -14.47 9.39
C ARG A 173 24.57 -15.42 9.01
N HIS A 174 24.35 -16.48 9.78
CA HIS A 174 23.32 -17.48 9.47
C HIS A 174 21.95 -17.19 10.11
N ASP A 175 21.87 -16.20 10.97
CA ASP A 175 20.67 -15.90 11.74
C ASP A 175 19.83 -14.80 11.07
N ARG A 176 18.52 -14.84 11.34
CA ARG A 176 17.61 -13.80 10.92
C ARG A 176 17.84 -12.54 11.74
N THR A 177 18.33 -11.53 11.10
CA THR A 177 18.44 -10.22 11.72
C THR A 177 17.07 -9.64 12.00
N SER A 178 16.81 -9.20 13.22
CA SER A 178 15.55 -8.52 13.53
C SER A 178 15.47 -7.19 12.82
N MET A 179 14.24 -6.72 12.55
CA MET A 179 14.02 -5.41 11.94
C MET A 179 14.66 -4.29 12.76
N ALA A 180 14.56 -4.34 14.09
CA ALA A 180 15.18 -3.34 14.96
C ALA A 180 16.71 -3.30 14.79
N HIS A 181 17.38 -4.45 14.77
CA HIS A 181 18.82 -4.49 14.55
C HIS A 181 19.23 -3.97 13.17
N MET A 182 18.48 -4.30 12.12
CA MET A 182 18.73 -3.74 10.78
C MET A 182 18.53 -2.22 10.77
N ALA A 183 17.48 -1.73 11.42
CA ALA A 183 17.18 -0.31 11.47
C ALA A 183 18.27 0.48 12.22
N VAL A 184 18.72 -0.03 13.35
CA VAL A 184 19.85 0.56 14.10
C VAL A 184 21.11 0.61 13.26
N ALA A 185 21.45 -0.50 12.60
CA ALA A 185 22.69 -0.59 11.81
C ALA A 185 22.67 0.26 10.53
N LEU A 186 21.49 0.45 9.92
CA LEU A 186 21.39 1.04 8.58
C LEU A 186 20.80 2.44 8.58
N ILE A 187 20.08 2.84 9.61
CA ILE A 187 19.34 4.11 9.63
C ILE A 187 19.75 4.96 10.82
N ASP A 188 19.32 4.58 12.02
CA ASP A 188 19.48 5.40 13.22
C ASP A 188 19.30 4.55 14.49
N GLU A 189 20.11 4.83 15.54
CA GLU A 189 20.06 4.10 16.80
C GLU A 189 18.71 4.21 17.52
N SER A 190 17.94 5.27 17.28
CA SER A 190 16.61 5.48 17.88
C SER A 190 15.60 4.37 17.52
N TYR A 191 15.88 3.56 16.51
CA TYR A 191 15.03 2.42 16.15
C TYR A 191 15.21 1.21 17.08
N GLY A 192 16.25 1.17 17.93
CA GLY A 192 16.52 0.04 18.83
C GLY A 192 15.36 -0.27 19.77
N ASP A 193 14.77 0.75 20.35
CA ASP A 193 13.69 0.62 21.33
C ASP A 193 12.29 0.72 20.72
N MET A 194 12.16 0.99 19.42
CA MET A 194 10.87 1.28 18.81
C MET A 194 9.84 0.16 19.02
N LYS A 195 10.25 -1.10 18.88
CA LYS A 195 9.37 -2.25 19.07
C LYS A 195 9.09 -2.55 20.54
N THR A 196 10.04 -2.31 21.43
CA THR A 196 9.90 -2.55 22.86
C THR A 196 9.13 -1.44 23.55
N SER A 197 9.22 -0.22 23.07
CA SER A 197 8.48 0.94 23.57
C SER A 197 7.01 0.96 23.12
N PHE A 198 6.65 0.24 22.04
CA PHE A 198 5.26 0.15 21.61
C PHE A 198 4.46 -0.80 22.50
N PRO A 199 3.38 -0.33 23.15
CA PRO A 199 2.66 -1.12 24.14
C PRO A 199 2.05 -2.37 23.53
N LYS A 200 2.23 -3.53 24.17
CA LYS A 200 1.65 -4.82 23.68
C LYS A 200 0.13 -4.78 23.55
N SER A 201 -0.56 -3.96 24.35
CA SER A 201 -1.99 -3.74 24.25
C SER A 201 -2.38 -3.10 22.91
N GLN A 202 -1.56 -2.20 22.39
CA GLN A 202 -1.82 -1.49 21.13
C GLN A 202 -1.75 -2.42 19.91
N HIS A 203 -0.93 -3.47 19.93
CA HIS A 203 -0.91 -4.49 18.87
C HIS A 203 -2.26 -5.20 18.67
N ARG A 204 -3.18 -5.15 19.65
CA ARG A 204 -4.51 -5.76 19.55
C ARG A 204 -5.57 -4.80 19.03
N LEU A 205 -5.20 -3.54 18.77
CA LEU A 205 -6.13 -2.49 18.40
C LEU A 205 -6.18 -2.18 16.90
N TRP A 206 -5.37 -2.83 16.10
CA TRP A 206 -5.32 -2.61 14.65
C TRP A 206 -6.65 -2.75 13.91
N GLU A 207 -7.56 -3.56 14.45
CA GLU A 207 -8.91 -3.78 13.90
C GLU A 207 -10.00 -2.93 14.56
N LYS A 208 -9.68 -2.25 15.67
CA LYS A 208 -10.67 -1.54 16.50
C LYS A 208 -10.68 -0.05 16.18
N GLY A 209 -11.88 0.54 16.16
CA GLY A 209 -12.08 1.98 16.06
C GLY A 209 -11.21 2.69 15.01
N PRO A 210 -11.18 4.00 14.95
CA PRO A 210 -10.09 4.73 14.30
C PRO A 210 -8.78 4.46 15.04
N LEU A 211 -7.68 4.32 14.29
CA LEU A 211 -6.36 4.18 14.93
C LEU A 211 -6.03 5.44 15.73
N ASP A 212 -5.49 5.24 16.90
CA ASP A 212 -4.98 6.34 17.71
C ASP A 212 -3.61 6.83 17.21
N ASP A 213 -3.14 7.92 17.79
CA ASP A 213 -1.90 8.58 17.39
C ASP A 213 -0.68 7.68 17.56
N ILE A 214 -0.67 6.87 18.61
CA ILE A 214 0.44 5.96 18.93
C ILE A 214 0.54 4.87 17.84
N ASN A 215 -0.59 4.29 17.42
CA ASN A 215 -0.63 3.29 16.36
C ASN A 215 -0.21 3.87 15.02
N ILE A 216 -0.69 5.08 14.68
CA ILE A 216 -0.35 5.75 13.43
C ILE A 216 1.15 6.10 13.40
N GLU A 217 1.68 6.64 14.49
CA GLU A 217 3.10 6.99 14.60
C GLU A 217 4.00 5.76 14.50
N TYR A 218 3.67 4.69 15.23
CA TYR A 218 4.39 3.43 15.17
C TYR A 218 4.40 2.86 13.75
N ALA A 219 3.22 2.74 13.12
CA ALA A 219 3.08 2.24 11.76
C ALA A 219 3.90 3.06 10.75
N ALA A 220 3.88 4.40 10.87
CA ALA A 220 4.64 5.28 9.99
C ALA A 220 6.15 5.09 10.15
N LYS A 221 6.66 5.00 11.37
CA LYS A 221 8.10 4.81 11.66
C LYS A 221 8.60 3.45 11.21
N MET A 222 7.85 2.38 11.50
CA MET A 222 8.19 1.03 11.04
C MET A 222 8.33 0.97 9.53
N HIS A 223 7.50 1.72 8.83
CA HIS A 223 7.46 1.69 7.38
C HIS A 223 8.61 2.44 6.70
N THR A 224 9.11 3.50 7.32
CA THR A 224 10.30 4.22 6.85
C THR A 224 11.53 3.32 6.79
N PHE A 225 11.60 2.32 7.67
CA PHE A 225 12.66 1.33 7.64
C PHE A 225 12.75 0.62 6.27
N HIS A 226 11.63 0.19 5.70
CA HIS A 226 11.62 -0.55 4.44
C HIS A 226 12.17 0.28 3.28
N THR A 227 11.78 1.54 3.18
CA THR A 227 12.25 2.43 2.11
C THR A 227 13.70 2.86 2.29
N SER A 228 14.10 3.22 3.50
CA SER A 228 15.46 3.68 3.78
C SER A 228 16.51 2.57 3.60
N CYS A 229 16.20 1.34 3.99
CA CYS A 229 17.11 0.20 3.79
C CYS A 229 17.29 -0.12 2.31
N THR A 230 16.23 -0.12 1.53
CA THR A 230 16.31 -0.45 0.10
C THR A 230 17.09 0.62 -0.66
N ALA A 231 16.85 1.89 -0.39
CA ALA A 231 17.59 3.00 -1.02
C ALA A 231 19.11 2.90 -0.74
N ARG A 232 19.50 2.54 0.49
CA ARG A 232 20.91 2.33 0.83
C ARG A 232 21.52 1.09 0.16
N PHE A 233 20.76 0.01 0.05
CA PHE A 233 21.21 -1.21 -0.61
C PHE A 233 21.53 -0.93 -2.09
N GLU A 234 20.63 -0.30 -2.82
CA GLU A 234 20.84 -0.02 -4.23
C GLU A 234 21.99 0.96 -4.48
N SER A 235 22.11 2.01 -3.68
CA SER A 235 23.25 2.92 -3.75
C SER A 235 24.58 2.22 -3.47
N SER A 236 24.61 1.25 -2.57
CA SER A 236 25.80 0.46 -2.23
C SER A 236 26.15 -0.56 -3.32
N THR A 237 25.16 -1.14 -3.99
CA THR A 237 25.36 -2.07 -5.10
C THR A 237 25.91 -1.37 -6.32
N MET A 238 25.41 -0.17 -6.61
CA MET A 238 25.93 0.70 -7.68
C MET A 238 27.36 1.19 -7.39
N ALA A 239 27.71 1.37 -6.11
CA ALA A 239 29.04 1.82 -5.69
C ALA A 239 30.06 0.69 -5.56
N SER A 240 29.77 -0.56 -6.00
CA SER A 240 30.66 -1.74 -5.85
C SER A 240 31.26 -1.91 -4.45
N VAL A 241 30.50 -1.53 -3.43
CA VAL A 241 30.90 -1.74 -2.03
C VAL A 241 30.72 -3.21 -1.69
N THR A 242 31.78 -3.96 -1.78
CA THR A 242 31.91 -5.28 -1.17
C THR A 242 31.56 -5.14 0.31
N LEU A 243 30.45 -5.77 0.75
CA LEU A 243 30.02 -5.89 2.16
C LEU A 243 31.07 -6.62 3.06
N ARG A 244 32.36 -6.50 2.74
CA ARG A 244 33.45 -7.16 3.48
C ARG A 244 33.87 -6.42 4.75
N ASN A 245 33.43 -5.20 4.95
CA ASN A 245 33.91 -4.35 6.06
C ASN A 245 32.82 -3.76 6.95
N VAL A 246 31.68 -4.41 7.07
CA VAL A 246 30.81 -4.10 8.19
C VAL A 246 31.22 -5.03 9.34
N ASP A 247 32.36 -4.73 9.95
CA ASP A 247 32.65 -5.16 11.32
C ASP A 247 31.64 -4.43 12.22
N ILE A 248 30.46 -5.01 12.32
CA ILE A 248 29.51 -4.62 13.35
C ILE A 248 30.08 -5.16 14.64
N LEU A 249 30.69 -4.26 15.40
CA LEU A 249 31.01 -4.47 16.79
C LEU A 249 29.75 -5.01 17.49
N ILE A 250 29.84 -6.26 17.95
CA ILE A 250 28.92 -6.87 18.89
C ILE A 250 29.25 -6.35 20.27
#